data_7e92298b2f5c4c738cc83e990c64db1f
#
_entry.id   7e92298b2f5c4c738cc83e990c64db1f
#
_cell.length_a   1.000
_cell.length_b   1.000
_cell.length_c   1.000
_cell.angle_alpha   90.00
_cell.angle_beta   90.00
_cell.angle_gamma   90.00
#
_symmetry.space_group_name_H-M   'P 1'
#
loop_
_entity.id
_entity.type
_entity.pdbx_description
1 polymer ?
#
loop_
_entity_poly.entity_id
_entity_poly.type
_entity_poly.pdbx_seq_one_letter_code
_entity_poly.pdbx_strand_id
1 'polypeptide(L)'
;ADERRTLTARDSCGGAVRILGADLRSGRPGVLVDSVGINGAEISWLGRPGRELRRVLLGRLDPALVVVSFGTNDMGRPDLLPEEYEAAAAGLLGELAEDAPEAALLVTGPLDRDSRSRRVSRLLAANEPAVIAALRSAALGAGAAFVDQRALMGGDGSVRSWARRRLA
;
A
#
# COMPACT_ATOMS: atom_id res chain seq x y z
N ALA A 1 -12.82 -31.78 3.79
CA ALA A 1 -12.33 -32.10 5.11
C ALA A 1 -11.29 -31.04 5.45
N ASP A 2 -11.56 -30.29 6.51
CA ASP A 2 -10.66 -29.23 7.03
C ASP A 2 -9.56 -29.92 7.83
N GLU A 3 -8.40 -30.14 7.21
CA GLU A 3 -7.22 -30.70 7.91
C GLU A 3 -6.53 -29.58 8.67
N ARG A 4 -6.75 -29.55 9.98
CA ARG A 4 -6.00 -28.68 10.87
C ARG A 4 -4.54 -29.17 10.93
N ARG A 5 -3.62 -28.36 10.40
CA ARG A 5 -2.17 -28.61 10.50
C ARG A 5 -1.60 -27.79 11.65
N THR A 6 -0.78 -28.42 12.48
CA THR A 6 -0.08 -27.77 13.58
C THR A 6 1.38 -27.65 13.22
N LEU A 7 1.91 -26.43 13.25
CA LEU A 7 3.33 -26.14 13.13
C LEU A 7 3.91 -25.94 14.53
N THR A 8 4.98 -26.67 14.87
CA THR A 8 5.67 -26.54 16.14
C THR A 8 7.10 -26.08 15.89
N ALA A 9 7.46 -24.89 16.39
CA ALA A 9 8.84 -24.44 16.44
C ALA A 9 9.43 -24.76 17.81
N ARG A 10 10.63 -25.38 17.85
CA ARG A 10 11.37 -25.71 19.09
C ARG A 10 12.71 -25.02 19.03
N ASP A 11 13.08 -24.36 20.12
CA ASP A 11 14.45 -23.92 20.34
C ASP A 11 15.28 -25.10 20.79
N SER A 12 16.42 -25.33 20.13
CA SER A 12 17.37 -26.39 20.48
C SER A 12 18.66 -25.87 21.13
N CYS A 13 18.80 -24.52 21.24
CA CYS A 13 20.07 -23.91 21.65
C CYS A 13 20.02 -23.21 23.00
N GLY A 14 18.88 -23.19 23.69
CA GLY A 14 18.73 -22.61 25.05
C GLY A 14 18.91 -21.10 25.11
N GLY A 15 18.84 -20.39 23.96
CA GLY A 15 18.94 -18.95 23.84
C GLY A 15 17.62 -18.29 23.53
N ALA A 16 17.58 -16.95 23.55
CA ALA A 16 16.39 -16.20 23.12
C ALA A 16 16.18 -16.31 21.59
N VAL A 17 15.05 -16.84 21.18
CA VAL A 17 14.65 -16.93 19.77
C VAL A 17 13.57 -15.89 19.47
N ARG A 18 13.76 -15.09 18.41
CA ARG A 18 12.76 -14.15 17.92
C ARG A 18 12.13 -14.70 16.64
N ILE A 19 10.84 -15.05 16.69
CA ILE A 19 10.07 -15.45 15.53
C ILE A 19 9.42 -14.19 14.95
N LEU A 20 9.73 -13.84 13.70
CA LEU A 20 9.20 -12.66 13.01
C LEU A 20 7.95 -12.99 12.22
N GLY A 21 7.71 -14.23 11.88
CA GLY A 21 6.56 -14.67 11.11
C GLY A 21 6.69 -16.13 10.67
N ALA A 22 5.68 -16.59 9.94
CA ALA A 22 5.68 -17.89 9.28
C ALA A 22 5.08 -17.75 7.87
N ASP A 23 5.74 -18.37 6.89
CA ASP A 23 5.24 -18.46 5.51
C ASP A 23 4.77 -19.90 5.28
N LEU A 24 3.49 -20.06 5.02
CA LEU A 24 2.82 -21.35 4.82
C LEU A 24 2.32 -21.45 3.39
N ARG A 25 2.96 -22.28 2.57
CA ARG A 25 2.61 -22.47 1.17
C ARG A 25 2.01 -23.86 0.94
N SER A 26 0.92 -23.93 0.15
CA SER A 26 0.24 -25.19 -0.12
C SER A 26 0.99 -26.12 -1.09
N GLY A 27 1.98 -25.61 -1.81
CA GLY A 27 2.68 -26.32 -2.90
C GLY A 27 1.81 -26.59 -4.14
N ARG A 28 0.58 -26.08 -4.18
CA ARG A 28 -0.32 -26.22 -5.35
C ARG A 28 -0.09 -25.04 -6.31
N PRO A 29 -0.29 -25.26 -7.63
CA PRO A 29 -0.32 -24.13 -8.57
C PRO A 29 -1.39 -23.11 -8.18
N GLY A 30 -1.06 -21.83 -8.28
CA GLY A 30 -1.98 -20.76 -7.92
C GLY A 30 -1.26 -19.41 -7.81
N VAL A 31 -1.99 -18.42 -7.29
CA VAL A 31 -1.46 -17.08 -7.01
C VAL A 31 -1.24 -16.97 -5.50
N LEU A 32 -0.06 -16.50 -5.12
CA LEU A 32 0.25 -16.08 -3.75
C LEU A 32 0.02 -14.58 -3.65
N VAL A 33 -0.65 -14.14 -2.61
CA VAL A 33 -0.87 -12.73 -2.31
C VAL A 33 -0.35 -12.46 -0.91
N ASP A 34 0.73 -11.68 -0.85
CA ASP A 34 1.27 -11.16 0.41
C ASP A 34 0.77 -9.73 0.60
N SER A 35 0.28 -9.41 1.79
CA SER A 35 -0.21 -8.07 2.11
C SER A 35 0.55 -7.50 3.29
N VAL A 36 1.14 -6.32 3.07
CA VAL A 36 1.82 -5.55 4.11
C VAL A 36 1.06 -4.24 4.27
N GLY A 37 0.19 -4.18 5.27
CA GLY A 37 -0.62 -3.00 5.55
C GLY A 37 -0.48 -2.59 7.01
N ILE A 38 -0.37 -1.28 7.24
CA ILE A 38 -0.35 -0.67 8.57
C ILE A 38 -1.44 0.38 8.63
N ASN A 39 -2.33 0.27 9.61
CA ASN A 39 -3.39 1.26 9.80
C ASN A 39 -2.81 2.66 10.00
N GLY A 40 -3.33 3.63 9.26
CA GLY A 40 -2.87 5.01 9.32
C GLY A 40 -1.57 5.30 8.57
N ALA A 41 -1.00 4.31 7.87
CA ALA A 41 0.23 4.53 7.12
C ALA A 41 0.04 5.52 5.97
N GLU A 42 0.98 6.43 5.84
CA GLU A 42 1.20 7.33 4.73
C GLU A 42 2.26 6.73 3.79
N ILE A 43 2.42 7.24 2.58
CA ILE A 43 3.39 6.71 1.61
C ILE A 43 4.82 6.72 2.15
N SER A 44 5.17 7.69 3.00
CA SER A 44 6.48 7.78 3.67
C SER A 44 6.84 6.52 4.49
N TRP A 45 5.84 5.72 4.87
CA TRP A 45 6.08 4.47 5.58
C TRP A 45 6.78 3.41 4.75
N LEU A 46 6.73 3.48 3.41
CA LEU A 46 7.48 2.59 2.53
C LEU A 46 9.01 2.70 2.75
N GLY A 47 9.48 3.86 3.14
CA GLY A 47 10.90 4.10 3.45
C GLY A 47 11.34 3.65 4.84
N ARG A 48 10.40 3.43 5.79
CA ARG A 48 10.73 3.16 7.20
C ARG A 48 11.49 1.86 7.48
N PRO A 49 11.21 0.74 6.78
CA PRO A 49 11.96 -0.50 7.00
C PRO A 49 13.44 -0.41 6.62
N GLY A 50 13.81 0.65 5.92
CA GLY A 50 15.11 0.78 5.28
C GLY A 50 15.18 -0.01 3.98
N ARG A 51 15.93 0.53 3.02
CA ARG A 51 16.04 -0.04 1.67
C ARG A 51 16.59 -1.47 1.68
N GLU A 52 17.58 -1.72 2.52
CA GLU A 52 18.22 -3.04 2.61
C GLU A 52 17.20 -4.14 3.00
N LEU A 53 16.40 -3.90 4.05
CA LEU A 53 15.38 -4.87 4.47
C LEU A 53 14.32 -5.07 3.39
N ARG A 54 13.89 -3.99 2.74
CA ARG A 54 12.93 -4.06 1.64
C ARG A 54 13.45 -4.91 0.48
N ARG A 55 14.72 -4.72 0.07
CA ARG A 55 15.36 -5.53 -0.98
C ARG A 55 15.44 -7.01 -0.61
N VAL A 56 15.82 -7.31 0.63
CA VAL A 56 15.86 -8.70 1.10
C VAL A 56 14.47 -9.34 1.06
N LEU A 57 13.44 -8.62 1.49
CA LEU A 57 12.06 -9.13 1.49
C LEU A 57 11.55 -9.33 0.06
N LEU A 58 11.73 -8.35 -0.83
CA LEU A 58 11.29 -8.44 -2.23
C LEU A 58 12.05 -9.54 -2.98
N GLY A 59 13.37 -9.63 -2.79
CA GLY A 59 14.17 -10.70 -3.39
C GLY A 59 13.79 -12.10 -2.90
N ARG A 60 13.27 -12.22 -1.65
CA ARG A 60 12.78 -13.50 -1.13
C ARG A 60 11.39 -13.86 -1.62
N LEU A 61 10.53 -12.86 -1.80
CA LEU A 61 9.16 -13.04 -2.30
C LEU A 61 9.12 -13.25 -3.80
N ASP A 62 10.09 -12.67 -4.52
CA ASP A 62 10.19 -12.70 -5.99
C ASP A 62 8.84 -12.40 -6.66
N PRO A 63 8.26 -11.20 -6.41
CA PRO A 63 6.91 -10.91 -6.86
C PRO A 63 6.86 -10.65 -8.36
N ALA A 64 5.85 -11.22 -9.04
CA ALA A 64 5.54 -10.83 -10.42
C ALA A 64 4.83 -9.46 -10.50
N LEU A 65 4.17 -9.05 -9.42
CA LEU A 65 3.45 -7.77 -9.32
C LEU A 65 3.59 -7.21 -7.91
N VAL A 66 3.94 -5.93 -7.83
CA VAL A 66 3.87 -5.15 -6.59
C VAL A 66 2.78 -4.10 -6.73
N VAL A 67 1.80 -4.14 -5.82
CA VAL A 67 0.72 -3.15 -5.76
C VAL A 67 0.99 -2.18 -4.61
N VAL A 68 1.10 -0.90 -4.92
CA VAL A 68 1.29 0.20 -3.95
C VAL A 68 -0.02 0.96 -3.81
N SER A 69 -0.65 0.88 -2.64
CA SER A 69 -1.95 1.50 -2.35
C SER A 69 -1.82 2.46 -1.16
N PHE A 70 -1.64 3.75 -1.46
CA PHE A 70 -1.50 4.83 -0.49
C PHE A 70 -2.34 6.05 -0.90
N GLY A 71 -2.22 7.13 -0.14
CA GLY A 71 -2.88 8.40 -0.42
C GLY A 71 -4.06 8.69 0.52
N THR A 72 -4.78 7.67 0.96
CA THR A 72 -5.99 7.85 1.80
C THR A 72 -5.68 8.53 3.15
N ASN A 73 -4.53 8.23 3.75
CA ASN A 73 -4.11 8.88 4.99
C ASN A 73 -3.36 10.18 4.71
N ASP A 74 -2.60 10.21 3.61
CA ASP A 74 -1.83 11.38 3.17
C ASP A 74 -2.74 12.59 2.93
N MET A 75 -3.90 12.42 2.30
CA MET A 75 -4.84 13.51 2.08
C MET A 75 -5.48 14.05 3.38
N GLY A 76 -5.34 13.35 4.50
CA GLY A 76 -5.75 13.81 5.83
C GLY A 76 -4.76 14.76 6.50
N ARG A 77 -3.60 15.01 5.91
CA ARG A 77 -2.56 15.88 6.49
C ARG A 77 -2.92 17.35 6.33
N PRO A 78 -2.93 18.13 7.43
CA PRO A 78 -3.21 19.56 7.37
C PRO A 78 -2.04 20.37 6.78
N ASP A 79 -0.84 19.81 6.78
CA ASP A 79 0.43 20.38 6.35
C ASP A 79 0.93 19.75 5.04
N LEU A 80 0.04 19.19 4.23
CA LEU A 80 0.41 18.58 2.94
C LEU A 80 0.91 19.66 1.98
N LEU A 81 2.16 19.50 1.54
CA LEU A 81 2.76 20.29 0.45
C LEU A 81 2.81 19.39 -0.80
N PRO A 82 2.04 19.71 -1.85
CA PRO A 82 1.89 18.80 -3.01
C PRO A 82 3.21 18.46 -3.70
N GLU A 83 4.09 19.44 -3.87
CA GLU A 83 5.39 19.24 -4.52
C GLU A 83 6.32 18.34 -3.71
N GLU A 84 6.36 18.53 -2.38
CA GLU A 84 7.16 17.67 -1.49
C GLU A 84 6.60 16.25 -1.45
N TYR A 85 5.28 16.12 -1.46
CA TYR A 85 4.60 14.82 -1.50
C TYR A 85 4.90 14.08 -2.81
N GLU A 86 4.83 14.78 -3.96
CA GLU A 86 5.16 14.21 -5.27
C GLU A 86 6.62 13.76 -5.32
N ALA A 87 7.55 14.60 -4.88
CA ALA A 87 8.97 14.26 -4.85
C ALA A 87 9.26 13.03 -3.96
N ALA A 88 8.64 12.97 -2.78
CA ALA A 88 8.78 11.83 -1.87
C ALA A 88 8.20 10.55 -2.48
N ALA A 89 7.01 10.63 -3.10
CA ALA A 89 6.39 9.51 -3.78
C ALA A 89 7.25 9.01 -4.96
N ALA A 90 7.77 9.91 -5.78
CA ALA A 90 8.63 9.59 -6.92
C ALA A 90 9.91 8.89 -6.47
N GLY A 91 10.57 9.40 -5.42
CA GLY A 91 11.77 8.78 -4.86
C GLY A 91 11.52 7.36 -4.37
N LEU A 92 10.45 7.16 -3.57
CA LEU A 92 10.11 5.86 -3.01
C LEU A 92 9.68 4.84 -4.08
N LEU A 93 8.92 5.25 -5.08
CA LEU A 93 8.50 4.38 -6.18
C LEU A 93 9.68 4.04 -7.11
N GLY A 94 10.58 5.00 -7.35
CA GLY A 94 11.82 4.74 -8.08
C GLY A 94 12.70 3.71 -7.39
N GLU A 95 12.92 3.86 -6.07
CA GLU A 95 13.65 2.85 -5.29
C GLU A 95 12.97 1.47 -5.32
N LEU A 96 11.63 1.43 -5.28
CA LEU A 96 10.87 0.18 -5.34
C LEU A 96 11.03 -0.52 -6.69
N ALA A 97 11.03 0.24 -7.79
CA ALA A 97 11.31 -0.28 -9.13
C ALA A 97 12.72 -0.87 -9.25
N GLU A 98 13.72 -0.20 -8.65
CA GLU A 98 15.09 -0.72 -8.60
C GLU A 98 15.23 -1.96 -7.69
N ASP A 99 14.46 -2.03 -6.60
CA ASP A 99 14.53 -3.14 -5.63
C ASP A 99 13.82 -4.41 -6.13
N ALA A 100 12.89 -4.29 -7.10
CA ALA A 100 12.17 -5.41 -7.72
C ALA A 100 12.06 -5.21 -9.25
N PRO A 101 13.20 -5.27 -9.99
CA PRO A 101 13.26 -4.90 -11.40
C PRO A 101 12.45 -5.81 -12.34
N GLU A 102 12.19 -7.04 -11.93
CA GLU A 102 11.40 -8.00 -12.71
C GLU A 102 9.89 -7.93 -12.41
N ALA A 103 9.51 -7.20 -11.35
CA ALA A 103 8.12 -7.06 -10.98
C ALA A 103 7.43 -5.95 -11.78
N ALA A 104 6.21 -6.20 -12.24
CA ALA A 104 5.34 -5.12 -12.66
C ALA A 104 4.93 -4.26 -11.44
N LEU A 105 4.89 -2.95 -11.59
CA LEU A 105 4.42 -2.04 -10.55
C LEU A 105 3.05 -1.48 -10.90
N LEU A 106 2.14 -1.51 -9.93
CA LEU A 106 0.83 -0.89 -9.99
C LEU A 106 0.65 0.03 -8.80
N VAL A 107 0.41 1.30 -9.06
CA VAL A 107 0.07 2.27 -8.02
C VAL A 107 -1.42 2.55 -8.07
N THR A 108 -2.09 2.50 -6.93
CA THR A 108 -3.49 2.88 -6.84
C THR A 108 -3.64 4.18 -6.06
N GLY A 109 -4.41 5.12 -6.59
CA GLY A 109 -4.78 6.33 -5.89
C GLY A 109 -5.73 6.06 -4.73
N PRO A 110 -5.97 7.04 -3.85
CA PRO A 110 -6.87 6.90 -2.71
C PRO A 110 -8.30 6.60 -3.15
N LEU A 111 -9.03 5.95 -2.25
CA LEU A 111 -10.48 5.78 -2.36
C LEU A 111 -11.19 7.09 -2.00
N ASP A 112 -12.41 7.29 -2.53
CA ASP A 112 -13.29 8.35 -2.02
C ASP A 112 -13.52 8.13 -0.52
N ARG A 113 -13.33 9.18 0.26
CA ARG A 113 -13.40 9.14 1.72
C ARG A 113 -14.25 10.27 2.27
N ASP A 114 -15.04 9.95 3.24
CA ASP A 114 -15.84 10.91 3.99
C ASP A 114 -15.56 10.84 5.49
N SER A 115 -15.95 11.88 6.19
CA SER A 115 -15.83 11.98 7.65
C SER A 115 -17.09 12.59 8.26
N ARG A 116 -17.44 12.18 9.49
CA ARG A 116 -18.48 12.83 10.28
C ARG A 116 -18.10 14.26 10.68
N SER A 117 -16.80 14.57 10.72
CA SER A 117 -16.29 15.91 10.99
C SER A 117 -16.24 16.73 9.70
N ARG A 118 -17.01 17.83 9.63
CA ARG A 118 -16.99 18.77 8.50
C ARG A 118 -15.59 19.34 8.24
N ARG A 119 -14.80 19.55 9.30
CA ARG A 119 -13.42 20.05 9.17
C ARG A 119 -12.55 19.02 8.43
N VAL A 120 -12.64 17.76 8.84
CA VAL A 120 -11.87 16.68 8.20
C VAL A 120 -12.33 16.47 6.76
N SER A 121 -13.64 16.45 6.48
CA SER A 121 -14.15 16.30 5.12
C SER A 121 -13.66 17.41 4.17
N ARG A 122 -13.59 18.66 4.66
CA ARG A 122 -13.05 19.77 3.85
C ARG A 122 -11.55 19.60 3.58
N LEU A 123 -10.79 19.15 4.56
CA LEU A 123 -9.36 18.88 4.40
C LEU A 123 -9.10 17.79 3.38
N LEU A 124 -9.83 16.68 3.49
CA LEU A 124 -9.74 15.57 2.54
C LEU A 124 -10.04 16.07 1.11
N ALA A 125 -11.15 16.77 0.91
CA ALA A 125 -11.53 17.30 -0.41
C ALA A 125 -10.52 18.31 -0.97
N ALA A 126 -9.84 19.08 -0.11
CA ALA A 126 -8.83 20.04 -0.53
C ALA A 126 -7.54 19.36 -1.01
N ASN A 127 -7.11 18.29 -0.33
CA ASN A 127 -5.84 17.61 -0.59
C ASN A 127 -5.96 16.50 -1.66
N GLU A 128 -7.13 15.91 -1.80
CA GLU A 128 -7.35 14.72 -2.64
C GLU A 128 -6.88 14.90 -4.10
N PRO A 129 -7.22 16.00 -4.82
CA PRO A 129 -6.77 16.18 -6.20
C PRO A 129 -5.23 16.21 -6.32
N ALA A 130 -4.57 16.87 -5.38
CA ALA A 130 -3.12 16.98 -5.37
C ALA A 130 -2.45 15.62 -5.09
N VAL A 131 -2.99 14.85 -4.13
CA VAL A 131 -2.48 13.50 -3.81
C VAL A 131 -2.65 12.56 -4.99
N ILE A 132 -3.82 12.58 -5.68
CA ILE A 132 -4.06 11.75 -6.86
C ILE A 132 -3.11 12.14 -8.01
N ALA A 133 -2.94 13.43 -8.26
CA ALA A 133 -2.05 13.93 -9.32
C ALA A 133 -0.60 13.54 -9.04
N ALA A 134 -0.13 13.74 -7.81
CA ALA A 134 1.22 13.41 -7.38
C ALA A 134 1.52 11.90 -7.48
N LEU A 135 0.61 11.04 -7.01
CA LEU A 135 0.77 9.59 -7.13
C LEU A 135 0.76 9.12 -8.58
N ARG A 136 -0.10 9.71 -9.43
CA ARG A 136 -0.11 9.41 -10.86
C ARG A 136 1.19 9.80 -11.53
N SER A 137 1.68 11.03 -11.28
CA SER A 137 2.94 11.53 -11.83
C SER A 137 4.11 10.64 -11.40
N ALA A 138 4.22 10.38 -10.09
CA ALA A 138 5.27 9.53 -9.53
C ALA A 138 5.23 8.09 -10.07
N ALA A 139 4.03 7.50 -10.21
CA ALA A 139 3.86 6.17 -10.77
C ALA A 139 4.37 6.09 -12.22
N LEU A 140 3.91 7.01 -13.06
CA LEU A 140 4.31 7.04 -14.48
C LEU A 140 5.81 7.31 -14.63
N GLY A 141 6.38 8.19 -13.79
CA GLY A 141 7.81 8.47 -13.75
C GLY A 141 8.66 7.25 -13.35
N ALA A 142 8.13 6.37 -12.52
CA ALA A 142 8.75 5.09 -12.12
C ALA A 142 8.46 3.92 -13.09
N GLY A 143 7.79 4.17 -14.22
CA GLY A 143 7.39 3.11 -15.16
C GLY A 143 6.24 2.22 -14.68
N ALA A 144 5.54 2.62 -13.62
CA ALA A 144 4.41 1.89 -13.05
C ALA A 144 3.08 2.24 -13.75
N ALA A 145 2.14 1.30 -13.72
CA ALA A 145 0.75 1.60 -14.06
C ALA A 145 0.07 2.38 -12.89
N PHE A 146 -0.89 3.21 -13.22
CA PHE A 146 -1.69 3.95 -12.23
C PHE A 146 -3.19 3.67 -12.39
N VAL A 147 -3.86 3.41 -11.28
CA VAL A 147 -5.32 3.24 -11.22
C VAL A 147 -5.92 4.27 -10.28
N ASP A 148 -6.82 5.09 -10.78
CA ASP A 148 -7.61 6.03 -10.00
C ASP A 148 -8.81 5.30 -9.38
N GLN A 149 -8.64 4.82 -8.14
CA GLN A 149 -9.70 4.09 -7.44
C GLN A 149 -10.93 4.96 -7.16
N ARG A 150 -10.74 6.26 -6.89
CA ARG A 150 -11.84 7.19 -6.67
C ARG A 150 -12.70 7.34 -7.92
N ALA A 151 -12.07 7.50 -9.08
CA ALA A 151 -12.79 7.54 -10.36
C ALA A 151 -13.57 6.25 -10.61
N LEU A 152 -12.97 5.08 -10.34
CA LEU A 152 -13.63 3.78 -10.46
C LEU A 152 -14.81 3.61 -9.50
N MET A 153 -14.76 4.22 -8.31
CA MET A 153 -15.88 4.22 -7.35
C MET A 153 -17.07 5.05 -7.82
N GLY A 154 -16.88 5.97 -8.77
CA GLY A 154 -17.89 6.91 -9.24
C GLY A 154 -17.64 8.37 -8.82
N GLY A 155 -16.44 8.69 -8.35
CA GLY A 155 -16.03 10.06 -7.99
C GLY A 155 -16.55 10.53 -6.64
N ASP A 156 -16.73 11.84 -6.51
CA ASP A 156 -17.14 12.51 -5.28
C ASP A 156 -18.41 11.96 -4.67
N GLY A 157 -18.36 11.62 -3.39
CA GLY A 157 -19.50 11.14 -2.61
C GLY A 157 -19.91 9.72 -2.95
N SER A 158 -19.10 8.99 -3.73
CA SER A 158 -19.35 7.58 -4.04
C SER A 158 -19.39 6.72 -2.80
N VAL A 159 -18.51 6.95 -1.81
CA VAL A 159 -18.50 6.23 -0.53
C VAL A 159 -19.85 6.36 0.22
N ARG A 160 -20.47 7.53 0.21
CA ARG A 160 -21.80 7.74 0.81
C ARG A 160 -22.89 6.98 0.04
N SER A 161 -22.77 6.95 -1.29
CA SER A 161 -23.70 6.21 -2.15
C SER A 161 -23.57 4.71 -1.90
N TRP A 162 -22.35 4.20 -1.80
CA TRP A 162 -22.09 2.80 -1.51
C TRP A 162 -22.59 2.40 -0.12
N ALA A 163 -22.33 3.23 0.89
CA ALA A 163 -22.85 3.00 2.24
C ALA A 163 -24.39 2.89 2.27
N ARG A 164 -25.10 3.79 1.55
CA ARG A 164 -26.57 3.72 1.44
C ARG A 164 -27.05 2.42 0.77
N ARG A 165 -26.26 1.89 -0.16
CA ARG A 165 -26.53 0.62 -0.85
C ARG A 165 -26.00 -0.59 -0.11
N ARG A 166 -25.38 -0.42 1.06
CA ARG A 166 -24.72 -1.48 1.85
C ARG A 166 -23.61 -2.20 1.08
N LEU A 167 -22.86 -1.47 0.26
CA LEU A 167 -21.71 -1.95 -0.50
C LEU A 167 -20.38 -1.57 0.14
N ALA A 168 -20.42 -0.74 1.18
CA ALA A 168 -19.28 -0.29 1.99
C ALA A 168 -19.69 -0.22 3.46
#